data_13fa511bf0c147615c25e6118874079f
#
_entry.id   13fa511bf0c147615c25e6118874079f
#
_cell.length_a   1.000
_cell.length_b   1.000
_cell.length_c   1.000
_cell.angle_alpha   90.00
_cell.angle_beta   90.00
_cell.angle_gamma   90.00
#
_symmetry.space_group_name_H-M   'P 1'
#
loop_
_entity.id
_entity.type
_entity.pdbx_description
1 polymer ?
#
loop_
_entity_poly.entity_id
_entity_poly.type
_entity_poly.pdbx_seq_one_letter_code
_entity_poly.pdbx_strand_id
1 'polypeptide(L)'
;IALTQAREALNQLLGLSGADAAGWTVAAHLPDLPPSDPSLDQLEDTALSQRLDVAAARKATEAIHRSLTLARLGMIPAADVGVNTETEPDGDRVTGPMWDLALPLFDVGQANRARAKAQLRQSQHRLAALEVAVRAEVRTLHGRLVAERQTAQRYRDQLIPLREQIVTSAQRHQNYMLIGVFQMLQFKQQEITARREYIEAV
;
A
#
# COMPACT_ATOMS: atom_id res chain seq x y z
N ILE A 1 27.09 -8.28 16.01
CA ILE A 1 26.93 -7.01 15.27
C ILE A 1 25.59 -7.01 14.56
N ALA A 2 25.25 -7.94 13.66
CA ALA A 2 24.00 -7.95 12.90
C ALA A 2 22.74 -7.99 13.80
N LEU A 3 22.75 -8.79 14.86
CA LEU A 3 21.62 -8.87 15.81
C LEU A 3 21.43 -7.55 16.57
N THR A 4 22.51 -6.89 16.97
CA THR A 4 22.46 -5.57 17.64
C THR A 4 21.89 -4.52 16.70
N GLN A 5 22.35 -4.49 15.44
CA GLN A 5 21.83 -3.57 14.41
C GLN A 5 20.33 -3.80 14.14
N ALA A 6 19.90 -5.05 14.00
CA ALA A 6 18.48 -5.37 13.81
C ALA A 6 17.62 -4.95 15.01
N ARG A 7 18.15 -5.11 16.23
CA ARG A 7 17.46 -4.68 17.45
C ARG A 7 17.31 -3.15 17.51
N GLU A 8 18.38 -2.41 17.20
CA GLU A 8 18.32 -0.95 17.16
C GLU A 8 17.39 -0.43 16.06
N ALA A 9 17.37 -1.05 14.89
CA ALA A 9 16.42 -0.71 13.83
C ALA A 9 14.95 -0.92 14.29
N LEU A 10 14.69 -1.99 15.04
CA LEU A 10 13.36 -2.26 15.61
C LEU A 10 13.02 -1.24 16.72
N ASN A 11 13.96 -0.91 17.60
CA ASN A 11 13.80 0.13 18.61
C ASN A 11 13.43 1.47 17.97
N GLN A 12 14.10 1.84 16.88
CA GLN A 12 13.80 3.06 16.13
C GLN A 12 12.39 3.05 15.54
N LEU A 13 11.95 1.92 14.94
CA LEU A 13 10.61 1.79 14.37
C LEU A 13 9.50 1.83 15.44
N LEU A 14 9.77 1.26 16.62
CA LEU A 14 8.84 1.22 17.74
C LEU A 14 8.88 2.50 18.60
N GLY A 15 9.83 3.41 18.34
CA GLY A 15 10.02 4.62 19.14
C GLY A 15 10.52 4.34 20.57
N LEU A 16 11.18 3.20 20.79
CA LEU A 16 11.67 2.81 22.10
C LEU A 16 13.05 3.41 22.38
N SER A 17 13.25 3.94 23.61
CA SER A 17 14.51 4.53 24.04
C SER A 17 14.81 4.19 25.50
N GLY A 18 16.09 4.24 25.90
CA GLY A 18 16.51 4.04 27.28
C GLY A 18 16.21 2.62 27.79
N ALA A 19 15.56 2.52 28.95
CA ALA A 19 15.27 1.25 29.61
C ALA A 19 14.30 0.36 28.81
N ASP A 20 13.34 0.96 28.10
CA ASP A 20 12.34 0.24 27.31
C ASP A 20 12.95 -0.44 26.08
N ALA A 21 14.01 0.16 25.51
CA ALA A 21 14.75 -0.42 24.39
C ALA A 21 15.47 -1.74 24.75
N ALA A 22 15.80 -1.94 26.03
CA ALA A 22 16.47 -3.13 26.53
C ALA A 22 15.52 -4.21 27.06
N GLY A 23 14.28 -3.83 27.43
CA GLY A 23 13.35 -4.69 28.19
C GLY A 23 12.58 -5.74 27.39
N TRP A 24 12.57 -5.66 26.06
CA TRP A 24 11.82 -6.60 25.23
C TRP A 24 12.65 -7.78 24.74
N THR A 25 11.99 -8.91 24.57
CA THR A 25 12.58 -10.13 24.02
C THR A 25 11.74 -10.63 22.85
N VAL A 26 12.39 -11.22 21.85
CA VAL A 26 11.72 -11.87 20.73
C VAL A 26 11.39 -13.31 21.12
N ALA A 27 10.26 -13.82 20.64
CA ALA A 27 9.93 -15.24 20.80
C ALA A 27 11.05 -16.12 20.24
N ALA A 28 11.43 -17.14 20.98
CA ALA A 28 12.55 -18.03 20.61
C ALA A 28 12.23 -18.92 19.39
N HIS A 29 10.96 -19.06 19.06
CA HIS A 29 10.50 -19.89 17.95
C HIS A 29 9.67 -19.06 16.98
N LEU A 30 9.89 -19.31 15.68
CA LEU A 30 9.02 -18.79 14.64
C LEU A 30 7.62 -19.40 14.77
N PRO A 31 6.55 -18.66 14.42
CA PRO A 31 5.22 -19.24 14.36
C PRO A 31 5.16 -20.36 13.31
N ASP A 32 4.30 -21.34 13.54
CA ASP A 32 4.04 -22.39 12.57
C ASP A 32 3.43 -21.79 11.28
N LEU A 33 3.77 -22.44 10.16
CA LEU A 33 3.16 -22.06 8.88
C LEU A 33 1.65 -22.25 8.94
N PRO A 34 0.86 -21.26 8.47
CA PRO A 34 -0.60 -21.38 8.43
C PRO A 34 -1.04 -22.65 7.71
N PRO A 35 -2.12 -23.34 8.13
CA PRO A 35 -2.57 -24.60 7.53
C PRO A 35 -3.05 -24.44 6.08
N SER A 36 -3.56 -23.29 5.72
CA SER A 36 -4.07 -22.98 4.37
C SER A 36 -3.77 -21.54 3.96
N ASP A 37 -3.66 -21.32 2.66
CA ASP A 37 -3.53 -19.99 2.11
C ASP A 37 -4.92 -19.35 1.93
N PRO A 38 -5.05 -18.02 2.09
CA PRO A 38 -6.29 -17.32 1.78
C PRO A 38 -6.57 -17.39 0.27
N SER A 39 -7.85 -17.42 -0.12
CA SER A 39 -8.21 -17.45 -1.53
C SER A 39 -7.84 -16.13 -2.23
N LEU A 40 -7.37 -16.23 -3.47
CA LEU A 40 -6.94 -15.07 -4.25
C LEU A 40 -8.08 -14.05 -4.43
N ASP A 41 -9.30 -14.54 -4.73
CA ASP A 41 -10.47 -13.69 -4.95
C ASP A 41 -10.81 -12.87 -3.69
N GLN A 42 -10.77 -13.51 -2.50
CA GLN A 42 -10.99 -12.79 -1.23
C GLN A 42 -9.92 -11.73 -0.96
N LEU A 43 -8.68 -11.97 -1.33
CA LEU A 43 -7.59 -11.01 -1.17
C LEU A 43 -7.75 -9.83 -2.13
N GLU A 44 -8.15 -10.06 -3.39
CA GLU A 44 -8.41 -8.99 -4.36
C GLU A 44 -9.56 -8.08 -3.89
N ASP A 45 -10.67 -8.66 -3.45
CA ASP A 45 -11.84 -7.92 -2.96
C ASP A 45 -11.51 -7.14 -1.68
N THR A 46 -10.78 -7.76 -0.75
CA THR A 46 -10.32 -7.09 0.47
C THR A 46 -9.40 -5.91 0.15
N ALA A 47 -8.46 -6.09 -0.76
CA ALA A 47 -7.55 -5.02 -1.16
C ALA A 47 -8.31 -3.85 -1.79
N LEU A 48 -9.26 -4.11 -2.71
CA LEU A 48 -10.05 -3.05 -3.35
C LEU A 48 -10.99 -2.31 -2.40
N SER A 49 -11.43 -2.97 -1.31
CA SER A 49 -12.32 -2.37 -0.33
C SER A 49 -11.60 -1.63 0.80
N GLN A 50 -10.41 -2.10 1.22
CA GLN A 50 -9.72 -1.57 2.39
C GLN A 50 -8.55 -0.64 2.07
N ARG A 51 -8.00 -0.67 0.86
CA ARG A 51 -6.86 0.19 0.51
C ARG A 51 -7.26 1.66 0.47
N LEU A 52 -6.53 2.48 1.20
CA LEU A 52 -6.78 3.92 1.33
C LEU A 52 -6.51 4.69 0.03
N ASP A 53 -5.57 4.25 -0.79
CA ASP A 53 -5.28 4.86 -2.10
C ASP A 53 -6.45 4.69 -3.07
N VAL A 54 -7.10 3.52 -3.10
CA VAL A 54 -8.31 3.27 -3.89
C VAL A 54 -9.48 4.10 -3.37
N ALA A 55 -9.66 4.15 -2.05
CA ALA A 55 -10.70 4.98 -1.42
C ALA A 55 -10.50 6.47 -1.74
N ALA A 56 -9.26 6.97 -1.67
CA ALA A 56 -8.92 8.34 -2.02
C ALA A 56 -9.20 8.64 -3.50
N ALA A 57 -8.83 7.74 -4.42
CA ALA A 57 -9.09 7.90 -5.85
C ALA A 57 -10.59 7.90 -6.18
N ARG A 58 -11.40 7.07 -5.50
CA ARG A 58 -12.87 7.09 -5.63
C ARG A 58 -13.44 8.41 -5.16
N LYS A 59 -13.00 8.93 -4.00
CA LYS A 59 -13.43 10.23 -3.48
C LYS A 59 -13.00 11.41 -4.37
N ALA A 60 -11.79 11.36 -4.92
CA ALA A 60 -11.33 12.36 -5.89
C ALA A 60 -12.20 12.36 -7.16
N THR A 61 -12.55 11.19 -7.68
CA THR A 61 -13.45 11.06 -8.85
C THR A 61 -14.86 11.60 -8.54
N GLU A 62 -15.39 11.33 -7.34
CA GLU A 62 -16.66 11.86 -6.88
C GLU A 62 -16.63 13.40 -6.78
N ALA A 63 -15.55 13.98 -6.24
CA ALA A 63 -15.38 15.43 -6.15
C ALA A 63 -15.37 16.10 -7.54
N ILE A 64 -14.65 15.50 -8.50
CA ILE A 64 -14.64 15.99 -9.89
C ILE A 64 -16.03 15.85 -10.53
N HIS A 65 -16.77 14.78 -10.26
CA HIS A 65 -18.14 14.62 -10.73
C HIS A 65 -19.06 15.73 -10.18
N ARG A 66 -18.94 16.06 -8.90
CA ARG A 66 -19.69 17.17 -8.27
C ARG A 66 -19.31 18.53 -8.88
N SER A 67 -18.03 18.76 -9.17
CA SER A 67 -17.59 19.99 -9.84
C SER A 67 -18.15 20.14 -11.26
N LEU A 68 -18.30 19.03 -12.00
CA LEU A 68 -18.99 19.02 -13.29
C LEU A 68 -20.47 19.40 -13.14
N THR A 69 -21.13 18.95 -12.08
CA THR A 69 -22.53 19.32 -11.79
C THR A 69 -22.65 20.82 -11.50
N LEU A 70 -21.73 21.38 -10.71
CA LEU A 70 -21.67 22.82 -10.47
C LEU A 70 -21.39 23.61 -11.75
N ALA A 71 -20.47 23.13 -12.61
CA ALA A 71 -20.20 23.77 -13.91
C ALA A 71 -21.43 23.75 -14.86
N ARG A 72 -22.38 22.83 -14.67
CA ARG A 72 -23.67 22.84 -15.39
C ARG A 72 -24.64 23.85 -14.81
N LEU A 73 -24.68 24.00 -13.46
CA LEU A 73 -25.51 24.99 -12.79
C LEU A 73 -25.06 26.44 -13.06
N GLY A 74 -23.74 26.65 -13.25
CA GLY A 74 -23.18 27.96 -13.64
C GLY A 74 -23.63 28.50 -15.00
N MET A 75 -24.53 27.80 -15.72
CA MET A 75 -25.25 28.34 -16.89
C MET A 75 -26.41 29.26 -16.52
N ILE A 76 -26.84 29.24 -15.26
CA ILE A 76 -27.90 30.14 -14.78
C ILE A 76 -27.27 31.52 -14.69
N PRO A 77 -27.82 32.52 -15.40
CA PRO A 77 -27.31 33.89 -15.31
C PRO A 77 -27.27 34.35 -13.85
N ALA A 78 -26.17 34.96 -13.44
CA ALA A 78 -26.12 35.60 -12.13
C ALA A 78 -27.08 36.79 -12.17
N ALA A 79 -27.99 36.80 -11.20
CA ALA A 79 -28.89 37.93 -10.98
C ALA A 79 -28.54 38.53 -9.63
N ASP A 80 -28.01 39.73 -9.63
CA ASP A 80 -27.75 40.50 -8.44
C ASP A 80 -28.89 41.47 -8.15
N VAL A 81 -29.36 41.46 -6.92
CA VAL A 81 -30.40 42.37 -6.44
C VAL A 81 -29.81 43.18 -5.31
N GLY A 82 -29.82 44.48 -5.44
CA GLY A 82 -29.22 45.37 -4.46
C GLY A 82 -29.99 46.69 -4.34
N VAL A 83 -29.51 47.53 -3.49
CA VAL A 83 -29.94 48.93 -3.36
C VAL A 83 -28.75 49.78 -3.76
N ASN A 84 -28.93 50.58 -4.80
CA ASN A 84 -27.95 51.58 -5.19
C ASN A 84 -28.28 52.92 -4.55
N THR A 85 -27.28 53.62 -4.02
CA THR A 85 -27.40 54.96 -3.49
C THR A 85 -26.39 55.83 -4.20
N GLU A 86 -26.85 56.79 -4.97
CA GLU A 86 -26.05 57.75 -5.73
C GLU A 86 -26.29 59.15 -5.18
N THR A 87 -25.24 59.94 -5.10
CA THR A 87 -25.34 61.37 -4.71
C THR A 87 -25.21 62.21 -5.97
N GLU A 88 -26.24 62.91 -6.26
CA GLU A 88 -26.26 63.86 -7.45
C GLU A 88 -25.35 65.08 -7.23
N PRO A 89 -24.90 65.75 -8.29
CA PRO A 89 -24.02 66.91 -8.18
C PRO A 89 -24.58 68.08 -7.40
N ASP A 90 -25.90 68.14 -7.23
CA ASP A 90 -26.61 69.11 -6.42
C ASP A 90 -26.69 68.83 -4.95
N GLY A 91 -26.15 67.62 -4.53
CA GLY A 91 -26.09 67.19 -3.14
C GLY A 91 -27.23 66.29 -2.72
N ASP A 92 -28.19 66.04 -3.54
CA ASP A 92 -29.30 65.16 -3.26
C ASP A 92 -28.91 63.70 -3.35
N ARG A 93 -29.42 62.88 -2.43
CA ARG A 93 -29.15 61.44 -2.35
C ARG A 93 -30.35 60.65 -2.86
N VAL A 94 -30.17 60.03 -4.04
CA VAL A 94 -31.17 59.13 -4.64
C VAL A 94 -30.87 57.71 -4.30
N THR A 95 -31.84 57.01 -3.70
CA THR A 95 -31.73 55.60 -3.33
C THR A 95 -32.79 54.80 -4.06
N GLY A 96 -32.38 53.77 -4.81
CA GLY A 96 -33.32 52.98 -5.57
C GLY A 96 -32.93 51.49 -5.63
N PRO A 97 -33.85 50.56 -5.94
CA PRO A 97 -33.54 49.16 -6.18
C PRO A 97 -32.70 49.01 -7.44
N MET A 98 -31.64 48.19 -7.37
CA MET A 98 -30.80 47.85 -8.49
C MET A 98 -30.98 46.37 -8.83
N TRP A 99 -31.09 46.10 -10.13
CA TRP A 99 -31.13 44.73 -10.67
C TRP A 99 -30.03 44.62 -11.71
N ASP A 100 -29.11 43.73 -11.51
CA ASP A 100 -28.08 43.41 -12.51
C ASP A 100 -28.28 41.94 -12.95
N LEU A 101 -28.42 41.76 -14.27
CA LEU A 101 -28.59 40.45 -14.89
C LEU A 101 -27.51 40.26 -15.95
N ALA A 102 -26.51 39.49 -15.61
CA ALA A 102 -25.44 39.14 -16.53
C ALA A 102 -25.90 38.07 -17.53
N LEU A 103 -26.31 38.50 -18.74
CA LEU A 103 -26.71 37.61 -19.83
C LEU A 103 -25.47 37.12 -20.60
N PRO A 104 -25.08 35.84 -20.52
CA PRO A 104 -23.97 35.32 -21.28
C PRO A 104 -24.36 35.09 -22.75
N LEU A 105 -24.12 36.08 -23.62
CA LEU A 105 -24.51 36.01 -25.04
C LEU A 105 -23.59 35.13 -25.89
N PHE A 106 -22.29 35.01 -25.55
CA PHE A 106 -21.29 34.32 -26.35
C PHE A 106 -20.62 33.15 -25.62
N ASP A 107 -20.49 33.19 -24.30
CA ASP A 107 -19.90 32.13 -23.49
C ASP A 107 -20.90 31.63 -22.45
N VAL A 108 -21.60 30.55 -22.79
CA VAL A 108 -22.49 29.80 -21.86
C VAL A 108 -21.70 28.74 -21.08
N GLY A 109 -20.40 28.92 -20.87
CA GLY A 109 -19.55 28.01 -20.12
C GLY A 109 -19.24 26.67 -20.81
N GLN A 110 -19.37 26.63 -22.15
CA GLN A 110 -19.14 25.40 -22.93
C GLN A 110 -17.70 24.87 -22.77
N ALA A 111 -16.70 25.79 -22.76
CA ALA A 111 -15.30 25.43 -22.58
C ALA A 111 -15.05 24.82 -21.18
N ASN A 112 -15.60 25.43 -20.14
CA ASN A 112 -15.47 24.95 -18.76
C ASN A 112 -16.13 23.57 -18.57
N ARG A 113 -17.30 23.34 -19.20
CA ARG A 113 -17.97 22.03 -19.18
C ARG A 113 -17.17 20.97 -19.94
N ALA A 114 -16.62 21.30 -21.09
CA ALA A 114 -15.79 20.40 -21.87
C ALA A 114 -14.54 19.97 -21.05
N ARG A 115 -13.90 20.96 -20.42
CA ARG A 115 -12.76 20.72 -19.51
C ARG A 115 -13.15 19.82 -18.33
N ALA A 116 -14.24 20.13 -17.63
CA ALA A 116 -14.71 19.33 -16.49
C ALA A 116 -15.08 17.89 -16.90
N LYS A 117 -15.70 17.70 -18.07
CA LYS A 117 -15.96 16.37 -18.62
C LYS A 117 -14.66 15.60 -18.94
N ALA A 118 -13.66 16.28 -19.50
CA ALA A 118 -12.37 15.67 -19.79
C ALA A 118 -11.64 15.26 -18.49
N GLN A 119 -11.67 16.12 -17.47
CA GLN A 119 -11.11 15.82 -16.14
C GLN A 119 -11.81 14.63 -15.48
N LEU A 120 -13.14 14.55 -15.59
CA LEU A 120 -13.88 13.40 -15.06
C LEU A 120 -13.46 12.10 -15.75
N ARG A 121 -13.40 12.06 -17.08
CA ARG A 121 -12.92 10.88 -17.81
C ARG A 121 -11.50 10.51 -17.43
N GLN A 122 -10.61 11.48 -17.29
CA GLN A 122 -9.23 11.25 -16.86
C GLN A 122 -9.19 10.62 -15.46
N SER A 123 -9.98 11.13 -14.50
CA SER A 123 -10.07 10.58 -13.15
C SER A 123 -10.62 9.16 -13.12
N GLN A 124 -11.67 8.89 -13.93
CA GLN A 124 -12.23 7.53 -14.06
C GLN A 124 -11.22 6.54 -14.63
N HIS A 125 -10.47 6.91 -15.67
CA HIS A 125 -9.42 6.05 -16.22
C HIS A 125 -8.26 5.83 -15.24
N ARG A 126 -7.90 6.85 -14.46
CA ARG A 126 -6.89 6.70 -13.40
C ARG A 126 -7.35 5.75 -12.29
N LEU A 127 -8.61 5.86 -11.87
CA LEU A 127 -9.19 4.93 -10.89
C LEU A 127 -9.20 3.50 -11.42
N ALA A 128 -9.67 3.27 -12.66
CA ALA A 128 -9.67 1.96 -13.27
C ALA A 128 -8.24 1.38 -13.41
N ALA A 129 -7.27 2.19 -13.81
CA ALA A 129 -5.88 1.78 -13.88
C ALA A 129 -5.31 1.39 -12.50
N LEU A 130 -5.65 2.16 -11.45
CA LEU A 130 -5.27 1.84 -10.08
C LEU A 130 -5.88 0.52 -9.61
N GLU A 131 -7.16 0.28 -9.86
CA GLU A 131 -7.84 -0.97 -9.49
C GLU A 131 -7.20 -2.18 -10.20
N VAL A 132 -6.82 -2.05 -11.47
CA VAL A 132 -6.08 -3.11 -12.19
C VAL A 132 -4.69 -3.32 -11.59
N ALA A 133 -3.97 -2.24 -11.27
CA ALA A 133 -2.64 -2.33 -10.66
C ALA A 133 -2.69 -3.02 -9.28
N VAL A 134 -3.67 -2.68 -8.45
CA VAL A 134 -3.89 -3.32 -7.14
C VAL A 134 -4.14 -4.81 -7.28
N ARG A 135 -5.00 -5.23 -8.21
CA ARG A 135 -5.23 -6.66 -8.48
C ARG A 135 -3.97 -7.38 -8.94
N ALA A 136 -3.19 -6.75 -9.84
CA ALA A 136 -1.94 -7.32 -10.31
C ALA A 136 -0.91 -7.47 -9.18
N GLU A 137 -0.81 -6.48 -8.30
CA GLU A 137 0.04 -6.51 -7.11
C GLU A 137 -0.37 -7.66 -6.17
N VAL A 138 -1.68 -7.78 -5.85
CA VAL A 138 -2.20 -8.87 -5.02
C VAL A 138 -1.88 -10.24 -5.61
N ARG A 139 -2.09 -10.44 -6.92
CA ARG A 139 -1.74 -11.71 -7.59
C ARG A 139 -0.25 -12.03 -7.50
N THR A 140 0.59 -11.02 -7.70
CA THR A 140 2.04 -11.20 -7.61
C THR A 140 2.47 -11.58 -6.20
N LEU A 141 1.96 -10.87 -5.19
CA LEU A 141 2.27 -11.14 -3.79
C LEU A 141 1.73 -12.49 -3.32
N HIS A 142 0.51 -12.85 -3.74
CA HIS A 142 -0.06 -14.17 -3.45
C HIS A 142 0.77 -15.29 -4.09
N GLY A 143 1.17 -15.14 -5.36
CA GLY A 143 2.04 -16.10 -6.02
C GLY A 143 3.38 -16.28 -5.31
N ARG A 144 3.96 -15.16 -4.85
CA ARG A 144 5.18 -15.19 -4.05
C ARG A 144 4.97 -15.89 -2.70
N LEU A 145 3.89 -15.56 -1.98
CA LEU A 145 3.55 -16.21 -0.72
C LEU A 145 3.46 -17.73 -0.85
N VAL A 146 2.75 -18.22 -1.88
CA VAL A 146 2.61 -19.65 -2.14
C VAL A 146 3.96 -20.31 -2.45
N ALA A 147 4.81 -19.66 -3.24
CA ALA A 147 6.14 -20.16 -3.59
C ALA A 147 7.08 -20.23 -2.36
N GLU A 148 7.12 -19.17 -1.54
CA GLU A 148 7.94 -19.11 -0.33
C GLU A 148 7.46 -20.18 0.69
N ARG A 149 6.15 -20.33 0.84
CA ARG A 149 5.60 -21.38 1.69
C ARG A 149 6.01 -22.79 1.24
N GLN A 150 5.91 -23.07 -0.07
CA GLN A 150 6.37 -24.36 -0.58
C GLN A 150 7.87 -24.56 -0.34
N THR A 151 8.64 -23.51 -0.46
CA THR A 151 10.07 -23.52 -0.16
C THR A 151 10.31 -23.80 1.31
N ALA A 152 9.67 -23.08 2.22
CA ALA A 152 9.77 -23.33 3.66
C ALA A 152 9.36 -24.76 4.04
N GLN A 153 8.28 -25.30 3.46
CA GLN A 153 7.87 -26.69 3.70
C GLN A 153 8.93 -27.69 3.25
N ARG A 154 9.54 -27.50 2.06
CA ARG A 154 10.62 -28.39 1.58
C ARG A 154 11.85 -28.35 2.48
N TYR A 155 12.23 -27.16 2.98
CA TYR A 155 13.34 -27.04 3.94
C TYR A 155 13.02 -27.77 5.24
N ARG A 156 11.84 -27.54 5.83
CA ARG A 156 11.43 -28.13 7.09
C ARG A 156 11.30 -29.65 7.02
N ASP A 157 10.61 -30.14 5.98
CA ASP A 157 10.17 -31.54 5.94
C ASP A 157 11.20 -32.45 5.25
N GLN A 158 12.10 -31.91 4.42
CA GLN A 158 13.03 -32.72 3.64
C GLN A 158 14.50 -32.33 3.86
N LEU A 159 14.85 -31.06 3.59
CA LEU A 159 16.25 -30.68 3.49
C LEU A 159 16.95 -30.63 4.86
N ILE A 160 16.33 -30.07 5.87
CA ILE A 160 16.89 -29.99 7.23
C ILE A 160 17.09 -31.39 7.81
N PRO A 161 16.10 -32.30 7.82
CA PRO A 161 16.31 -33.67 8.31
C PRO A 161 17.41 -34.44 7.56
N LEU A 162 17.48 -34.26 6.23
CA LEU A 162 18.54 -34.89 5.44
C LEU A 162 19.94 -34.35 5.81
N ARG A 163 20.07 -33.02 6.00
CA ARG A 163 21.34 -32.40 6.44
C ARG A 163 21.77 -32.90 7.84
N GLU A 164 20.83 -33.03 8.76
CA GLU A 164 21.09 -33.61 10.10
C GLU A 164 21.59 -35.06 10.03
N GLN A 165 20.98 -35.88 9.17
CA GLN A 165 21.44 -37.26 8.93
C GLN A 165 22.86 -37.31 8.35
N ILE A 166 23.16 -36.41 7.37
CA ILE A 166 24.51 -36.31 6.79
C ILE A 166 25.52 -35.93 7.86
N VAL A 167 25.24 -34.94 8.71
CA VAL A 167 26.14 -34.53 9.81
C VAL A 167 26.33 -35.67 10.80
N THR A 168 25.26 -36.35 11.18
CA THR A 168 25.34 -37.53 12.09
C THR A 168 26.20 -38.64 11.50
N SER A 169 26.04 -38.96 10.23
CA SER A 169 26.86 -39.93 9.52
C SER A 169 28.32 -39.49 9.41
N ALA A 170 28.55 -38.22 9.10
CA ALA A 170 29.90 -37.65 9.04
C ALA A 170 30.61 -37.71 10.39
N GLN A 171 29.92 -37.45 11.51
CA GLN A 171 30.48 -37.60 12.86
C GLN A 171 30.92 -39.03 13.13
N ARG A 172 30.10 -40.03 12.74
CA ARG A 172 30.47 -41.45 12.86
C ARG A 172 31.72 -41.77 12.04
N HIS A 173 31.78 -41.32 10.77
CA HIS A 173 32.93 -41.54 9.91
C HIS A 173 34.21 -40.85 10.45
N GLN A 174 34.07 -39.67 11.05
CA GLN A 174 35.20 -38.99 11.69
C GLN A 174 35.72 -39.78 12.90
N ASN A 175 34.83 -40.32 13.72
CA ASN A 175 35.23 -41.15 14.86
C ASN A 175 36.04 -42.40 14.44
N TYR A 176 35.78 -42.90 13.22
CA TYR A 176 36.58 -43.97 12.62
C TYR A 176 37.76 -43.47 11.78
N MET A 177 38.07 -42.16 11.85
CA MET A 177 39.16 -41.51 11.09
C MET A 177 39.03 -41.63 9.56
N LEU A 178 37.82 -41.87 9.04
CA LEU A 178 37.54 -42.01 7.60
C LEU A 178 37.40 -40.67 6.88
N ILE A 179 37.07 -39.62 7.60
CA ILE A 179 36.97 -38.27 7.05
C ILE A 179 37.72 -37.25 7.92
N GLY A 180 38.21 -36.18 7.30
CA GLY A 180 38.90 -35.10 8.01
C GLY A 180 37.93 -34.13 8.69
N VAL A 181 38.42 -33.40 9.70
CA VAL A 181 37.68 -32.39 10.45
C VAL A 181 37.11 -31.29 9.53
N PHE A 182 37.86 -30.87 8.52
CA PHE A 182 37.41 -29.85 7.58
C PHE A 182 36.16 -30.28 6.79
N GLN A 183 36.09 -31.54 6.38
CA GLN A 183 34.94 -32.07 5.66
C GLN A 183 33.72 -32.17 6.59
N MET A 184 33.89 -32.53 7.83
CA MET A 184 32.82 -32.51 8.83
C MET A 184 32.31 -31.08 9.06
N LEU A 185 33.21 -30.08 9.17
CA LEU A 185 32.82 -28.68 9.32
C LEU A 185 32.03 -28.18 8.12
N GLN A 186 32.38 -28.60 6.89
CA GLN A 186 31.59 -28.26 5.70
C GLN A 186 30.14 -28.78 5.77
N PHE A 187 29.94 -30.04 6.21
CA PHE A 187 28.61 -30.58 6.37
C PHE A 187 27.83 -29.84 7.45
N LYS A 188 28.47 -29.45 8.54
CA LYS A 188 27.83 -28.64 9.59
C LYS A 188 27.48 -27.22 9.10
N GLN A 189 28.36 -26.63 8.32
CA GLN A 189 28.07 -25.32 7.66
C GLN A 189 26.85 -25.40 6.74
N GLN A 190 26.72 -26.47 5.96
CA GLN A 190 25.58 -26.68 5.08
C GLN A 190 24.27 -26.90 5.85
N GLU A 191 24.29 -27.58 7.00
CA GLU A 191 23.12 -27.71 7.87
C GLU A 191 22.69 -26.33 8.42
N ILE A 192 23.64 -25.54 8.92
CA ILE A 192 23.37 -24.20 9.44
C ILE A 192 22.80 -23.31 8.33
N THR A 193 23.37 -23.38 7.13
CA THR A 193 22.88 -22.62 5.98
C THR A 193 21.43 -23.00 5.63
N ALA A 194 21.12 -24.30 5.58
CA ALA A 194 19.76 -24.76 5.30
C ALA A 194 18.74 -24.29 6.37
N ARG A 195 19.12 -24.28 7.64
CA ARG A 195 18.28 -23.75 8.73
C ARG A 195 18.07 -22.23 8.59
N ARG A 196 19.11 -21.50 8.21
CA ARG A 196 19.02 -20.05 7.95
C ARG A 196 18.09 -19.76 6.78
N GLU A 197 18.23 -20.48 5.66
CA GLU A 197 17.39 -20.30 4.46
C GLU A 197 15.91 -20.65 4.76
N TYR A 198 15.65 -21.63 5.64
CA TYR A 198 14.30 -21.88 6.16
C TYR A 198 13.74 -20.67 6.92
N ILE A 199 14.53 -20.07 7.81
CA ILE A 199 14.12 -18.90 8.60
C ILE A 199 13.84 -17.68 7.67
N GLU A 200 14.61 -17.55 6.60
CA GLU A 200 14.43 -16.47 5.60
C GLU A 200 13.20 -16.71 4.72
N ALA A 201 12.73 -17.95 4.57
CA ALA A 201 11.56 -18.32 3.78
C ALA A 201 10.24 -18.30 4.58
N VAL A 202 10.29 -18.28 5.92
CA VAL A 202 9.13 -18.20 6.82
C VAL A 202 8.77 -16.74 7.12
#